data_a31ba910d2d4010d32a7510904e82c97
#
_entry.id   a31ba910d2d4010d32a7510904e82c97
#
_cell.length_a   1.000
_cell.length_b   1.000
_cell.length_c   1.000
_cell.angle_alpha   90.00
_cell.angle_beta   90.00
_cell.angle_gamma   90.00
#
_symmetry.space_group_name_H-M   'P 1'
#
loop_
_entity.id
_entity.type
_entity.pdbx_description
1 polymer ?
#
loop_
_entity_poly.entity_id
_entity_poly.type
_entity_poly.pdbx_seq_one_letter_code
_entity_poly.pdbx_strand_id
1 'polypeptide(L)'
;MTRRNLALLLATISIICLGFIAQADFFITKINVIERENSNLSAENISKEQRIQELEERNRALEEELQTKIVYFEEEEILAKLLWCEARNQSWEGQVYTCSAILNYCERNNTSIWDAAHNINSFEPAPYVDDAKPTAMQYEVIYYVLNGGRIPDICWFRTGHYHNFGTPVAKVGDHYFSKP
;
A
#
# COMPACT_ATOMS: atom_id res chain seq x y z
N MET A 1 29.04 -90.12 -1.77
CA MET A 1 28.12 -89.33 -2.50
C MET A 1 28.21 -89.63 -3.97
N THR A 2 27.15 -90.06 -4.63
CA THR A 2 27.23 -90.39 -6.07
C THR A 2 27.26 -89.08 -6.93
N ARG A 3 27.91 -89.15 -8.10
CA ARG A 3 28.02 -88.03 -9.04
C ARG A 3 26.61 -87.40 -9.35
N ARG A 4 25.56 -88.21 -9.37
CA ARG A 4 24.19 -87.82 -9.59
C ARG A 4 23.66 -87.02 -8.44
N ASN A 5 23.94 -87.33 -7.18
CA ASN A 5 23.50 -86.54 -6.02
C ASN A 5 24.22 -85.19 -5.92
N LEU A 6 25.48 -85.13 -6.34
CA LEU A 6 26.21 -83.85 -6.39
C LEU A 6 25.64 -82.90 -7.48
N ALA A 7 25.29 -83.43 -8.66
CA ALA A 7 24.71 -82.65 -9.74
C ALA A 7 23.33 -82.10 -9.34
N LEU A 8 22.49 -82.89 -8.65
CA LEU A 8 21.22 -82.43 -8.13
C LEU A 8 21.38 -81.32 -7.06
N LEU A 9 22.34 -81.47 -6.18
CA LEU A 9 22.61 -80.43 -5.16
C LEU A 9 23.07 -79.13 -5.78
N LEU A 10 23.93 -79.15 -6.77
CA LEU A 10 24.41 -77.98 -7.49
C LEU A 10 23.25 -77.29 -8.26
N ALA A 11 22.36 -78.05 -8.88
CA ALA A 11 21.20 -77.52 -9.59
C ALA A 11 20.22 -76.80 -8.62
N THR A 12 19.96 -77.38 -7.44
CA THR A 12 19.07 -76.75 -6.45
C THR A 12 19.69 -75.46 -5.89
N ILE A 13 20.98 -75.46 -5.59
CA ILE A 13 21.68 -74.25 -5.14
C ILE A 13 21.61 -73.16 -6.21
N SER A 14 21.82 -73.48 -7.48
CA SER A 14 21.71 -72.49 -8.59
C SER A 14 20.33 -71.88 -8.72
N ILE A 15 19.29 -72.70 -8.58
CA ILE A 15 17.88 -72.19 -8.62
C ILE A 15 17.58 -71.21 -7.44
N ILE A 16 18.08 -71.59 -6.24
CA ILE A 16 17.95 -70.72 -5.06
C ILE A 16 18.68 -69.42 -5.25
N CYS A 17 19.92 -69.45 -5.75
CA CYS A 17 20.71 -68.24 -6.02
C CYS A 17 20.05 -67.37 -7.08
N LEU A 18 19.51 -67.90 -8.16
CA LEU A 18 18.77 -67.16 -9.17
C LEU A 18 17.49 -66.48 -8.59
N GLY A 19 16.80 -67.18 -7.70
CA GLY A 19 15.68 -66.63 -6.97
C GLY A 19 16.05 -65.45 -6.09
N PHE A 20 17.16 -65.51 -5.36
CA PHE A 20 17.66 -64.38 -4.57
C PHE A 20 18.11 -63.20 -5.42
N ILE A 21 18.76 -63.43 -6.56
CA ILE A 21 19.19 -62.41 -7.50
C ILE A 21 17.92 -61.65 -8.04
N ALA A 22 16.92 -62.42 -8.50
CA ALA A 22 15.67 -61.81 -9.00
C ALA A 22 14.94 -60.99 -7.94
N GLN A 23 14.91 -61.43 -6.68
CA GLN A 23 14.35 -60.65 -5.57
C GLN A 23 15.15 -59.38 -5.29
N ALA A 24 16.49 -59.46 -5.28
CA ALA A 24 17.34 -58.31 -5.09
C ALA A 24 17.12 -57.25 -6.18
N ASP A 25 17.08 -57.65 -7.44
CA ASP A 25 16.79 -56.75 -8.57
C ASP A 25 15.43 -56.08 -8.45
N PHE A 26 14.41 -56.84 -8.00
CA PHE A 26 13.08 -56.26 -7.75
C PHE A 26 13.11 -55.19 -6.64
N PHE A 27 13.81 -55.45 -5.53
CA PHE A 27 13.94 -54.47 -4.45
C PHE A 27 14.75 -53.25 -4.86
N ILE A 28 15.86 -53.43 -5.60
CA ILE A 28 16.67 -52.34 -6.13
C ILE A 28 15.80 -51.44 -7.04
N THR A 29 15.03 -52.05 -7.93
CA THR A 29 14.12 -51.30 -8.82
C THR A 29 13.10 -50.47 -8.04
N LYS A 30 12.49 -51.06 -7.00
CA LYS A 30 11.56 -50.34 -6.13
C LYS A 30 12.21 -49.16 -5.40
N ILE A 31 13.41 -49.36 -4.85
CA ILE A 31 14.17 -48.32 -4.17
C ILE A 31 14.44 -47.16 -5.13
N ASN A 32 14.92 -47.45 -6.34
CA ASN A 32 15.21 -46.43 -7.35
C ASN A 32 13.94 -45.62 -7.74
N VAL A 33 12.76 -46.25 -7.82
CA VAL A 33 11.49 -45.57 -8.08
C VAL A 33 11.14 -44.63 -6.93
N ILE A 34 11.23 -45.13 -5.68
CA ILE A 34 10.93 -44.31 -4.49
C ILE A 34 11.89 -43.11 -4.36
N GLU A 35 13.18 -43.33 -4.60
CA GLU A 35 14.15 -42.22 -4.57
C GLU A 35 13.86 -41.17 -5.62
N ARG A 36 13.46 -41.59 -6.82
CA ARG A 36 13.05 -40.63 -7.89
C ARG A 36 11.79 -39.87 -7.53
N GLU A 37 10.80 -40.53 -6.96
CA GLU A 37 9.57 -39.87 -6.49
C GLU A 37 9.85 -38.87 -5.37
N ASN A 38 10.68 -39.25 -4.40
CA ASN A 38 11.12 -38.37 -3.32
C ASN A 38 11.87 -37.13 -3.83
N SER A 39 12.75 -37.33 -4.81
CA SER A 39 13.47 -36.22 -5.45
C SER A 39 12.52 -35.25 -6.16
N ASN A 40 11.53 -35.78 -6.89
CA ASN A 40 10.53 -34.96 -7.57
C ASN A 40 9.65 -34.17 -6.56
N LEU A 41 9.21 -34.84 -5.50
CA LEU A 41 8.42 -34.17 -4.42
C LEU A 41 9.25 -33.11 -3.70
N SER A 42 10.51 -33.34 -3.47
CA SER A 42 11.41 -32.32 -2.88
C SER A 42 11.56 -31.11 -3.80
N ALA A 43 11.75 -31.31 -5.09
CA ALA A 43 11.83 -30.22 -6.06
C ALA A 43 10.52 -29.43 -6.16
N GLU A 44 9.37 -30.11 -6.13
CA GLU A 44 8.06 -29.49 -6.12
C GLU A 44 7.84 -28.66 -4.85
N ASN A 45 8.23 -29.18 -3.68
CA ASN A 45 8.11 -28.44 -2.42
C ASN A 45 8.97 -27.17 -2.41
N ILE A 46 10.22 -27.25 -2.89
CA ILE A 46 11.09 -26.07 -3.02
C ILE A 46 10.43 -25.01 -3.92
N SER A 47 9.85 -25.42 -5.03
CA SER A 47 9.14 -24.52 -5.94
C SER A 47 7.91 -23.87 -5.28
N LYS A 48 7.16 -24.63 -4.50
CA LYS A 48 6.00 -24.11 -3.73
C LYS A 48 6.44 -23.11 -2.66
N GLU A 49 7.51 -23.42 -1.93
CA GLU A 49 8.06 -22.49 -0.92
C GLU A 49 8.50 -21.17 -1.54
N GLN A 50 9.21 -21.22 -2.67
CA GLN A 50 9.59 -20.00 -3.41
C GLN A 50 8.37 -19.20 -3.84
N ARG A 51 7.32 -19.86 -4.31
CA ARG A 51 6.08 -19.19 -4.70
C ARG A 51 5.34 -18.57 -3.53
N ILE A 52 5.35 -19.20 -2.37
CA ILE A 52 4.78 -18.66 -1.14
C ILE A 52 5.53 -17.38 -0.74
N GLN A 53 6.86 -17.40 -0.73
CA GLN A 53 7.67 -16.22 -0.41
C GLN A 53 7.38 -15.04 -1.36
N GLU A 54 7.30 -15.31 -2.67
CA GLU A 54 6.98 -14.28 -3.67
C GLU A 54 5.59 -13.67 -3.41
N LEU A 55 4.60 -14.50 -3.07
CA LEU A 55 3.26 -14.02 -2.75
C LEU A 55 3.19 -13.23 -1.46
N GLU A 56 3.94 -13.62 -0.44
CA GLU A 56 4.03 -12.88 0.83
C GLU A 56 4.68 -11.51 0.66
N GLU A 57 5.75 -11.42 -0.16
CA GLU A 57 6.39 -10.13 -0.48
C GLU A 57 5.44 -9.22 -1.25
N ARG A 58 4.71 -9.78 -2.22
CA ARG A 58 3.73 -9.02 -2.99
C ARG A 58 2.57 -8.53 -2.12
N ASN A 59 2.08 -9.36 -1.20
CA ASN A 59 1.03 -8.96 -0.27
C ASN A 59 1.46 -7.80 0.62
N ARG A 60 2.68 -7.85 1.18
CA ARG A 60 3.23 -6.73 1.97
C ARG A 60 3.30 -5.45 1.16
N ALA A 61 3.80 -5.51 -0.07
CA ALA A 61 3.86 -4.33 -0.93
C ALA A 61 2.47 -3.75 -1.24
N LEU A 62 1.47 -4.61 -1.45
CA LEU A 62 0.08 -4.17 -1.65
C LEU A 62 -0.55 -3.58 -0.39
N GLU A 63 -0.24 -4.11 0.77
CA GLU A 63 -0.70 -3.57 2.06
C GLU A 63 -0.11 -2.19 2.31
N GLU A 64 1.17 -1.98 2.03
CA GLU A 64 1.83 -0.67 2.13
C GLU A 64 1.23 0.35 1.14
N GLU A 65 0.99 -0.06 -0.10
CA GLU A 65 0.34 0.79 -1.10
C GLU A 65 -1.09 1.17 -0.68
N LEU A 66 -1.86 0.20 -0.17
CA LEU A 66 -3.22 0.42 0.31
C LEU A 66 -3.24 1.38 1.51
N GLN A 67 -2.33 1.18 2.47
CA GLN A 67 -2.23 2.06 3.63
C GLN A 67 -1.91 3.50 3.21
N THR A 68 -0.99 3.67 2.26
CA THR A 68 -0.66 4.99 1.70
C THR A 68 -1.89 5.65 1.07
N LYS A 69 -2.66 4.90 0.27
CA LYS A 69 -3.89 5.42 -0.37
C LYS A 69 -4.96 5.81 0.66
N ILE A 70 -5.11 5.04 1.75
CA ILE A 70 -6.05 5.36 2.82
C ILE A 70 -5.68 6.68 3.48
N VAL A 71 -4.42 6.88 3.82
CA VAL A 71 -3.94 8.15 4.42
C VAL A 71 -4.21 9.34 3.51
N TYR A 72 -3.91 9.22 2.21
CA TYR A 72 -4.20 10.29 1.26
C TYR A 72 -5.70 10.61 1.17
N PHE A 73 -6.56 9.60 1.16
CA PHE A 73 -8.01 9.79 1.09
C PHE A 73 -8.55 10.50 2.34
N GLU A 74 -8.07 10.13 3.52
CA GLU A 74 -8.47 10.77 4.78
C GLU A 74 -8.03 12.24 4.83
N GLU A 75 -6.81 12.54 4.40
CA GLU A 75 -6.31 13.92 4.33
C GLU A 75 -7.08 14.77 3.31
N GLU A 76 -7.42 14.21 2.15
CA GLU A 76 -8.21 14.88 1.13
C GLU A 76 -9.63 15.17 1.63
N GLU A 77 -10.27 14.24 2.35
CA GLU A 77 -11.58 14.43 2.94
C GLU A 77 -11.59 15.55 3.99
N ILE A 78 -10.61 15.55 4.90
CA ILE A 78 -10.49 16.62 5.92
C ILE A 78 -10.21 17.98 5.26
N LEU A 79 -9.35 18.01 4.24
CA LEU A 79 -9.10 19.23 3.47
C LEU A 79 -10.38 19.75 2.78
N ALA A 80 -11.18 18.85 2.21
CA ALA A 80 -12.44 19.21 1.58
C ALA A 80 -13.45 19.77 2.59
N LYS A 81 -13.53 19.17 3.78
CA LYS A 81 -14.37 19.67 4.88
C LYS A 81 -13.93 21.04 5.36
N LEU A 82 -12.64 21.24 5.57
CA LEU A 82 -12.09 22.53 5.99
C LEU A 82 -12.32 23.60 4.91
N LEU A 83 -12.02 23.30 3.66
CA LEU A 83 -12.27 24.20 2.53
C LEU A 83 -13.74 24.58 2.40
N TRP A 84 -14.66 23.62 2.59
CA TRP A 84 -16.09 23.89 2.60
C TRP A 84 -16.49 24.85 3.73
N CYS A 85 -15.97 24.65 4.93
CA CYS A 85 -16.23 25.54 6.06
C CYS A 85 -15.75 26.96 5.77
N GLU A 86 -14.54 27.11 5.27
CA GLU A 86 -13.88 28.40 5.06
C GLU A 86 -14.36 29.14 3.81
N ALA A 87 -14.69 28.43 2.74
CA ALA A 87 -14.85 29.06 1.43
C ALA A 87 -16.02 28.57 0.58
N ARG A 88 -16.99 27.82 1.12
CA ARG A 88 -18.12 27.30 0.31
C ARG A 88 -18.92 28.39 -0.43
N ASN A 89 -18.89 29.62 0.05
CA ASN A 89 -19.59 30.74 -0.54
C ASN A 89 -18.74 31.51 -1.57
N GLN A 90 -17.50 31.18 -1.72
CA GLN A 90 -16.57 31.80 -2.65
C GLN A 90 -16.69 31.19 -4.06
N SER A 91 -16.27 31.99 -5.06
CA SER A 91 -16.08 31.46 -6.40
C SER A 91 -15.06 30.32 -6.44
N TRP A 92 -15.03 29.59 -7.54
CA TRP A 92 -13.99 28.54 -7.74
C TRP A 92 -12.58 29.09 -7.51
N GLU A 93 -12.26 30.27 -8.04
CA GLU A 93 -10.98 30.95 -7.84
C GLU A 93 -10.72 31.26 -6.35
N GLY A 94 -11.73 31.78 -5.63
CA GLY A 94 -11.62 32.04 -4.19
C GLY A 94 -11.33 30.79 -3.39
N GLN A 95 -11.94 29.67 -3.77
CA GLN A 95 -11.68 28.37 -3.16
C GLN A 95 -10.28 27.85 -3.49
N VAL A 96 -9.75 28.06 -4.72
CA VAL A 96 -8.36 27.72 -5.08
C VAL A 96 -7.38 28.51 -4.21
N TYR A 97 -7.58 29.81 -4.04
CA TYR A 97 -6.75 30.63 -3.15
C TYR A 97 -6.82 30.13 -1.69
N THR A 98 -8.00 29.85 -1.19
CA THR A 98 -8.20 29.36 0.20
C THR A 98 -7.54 27.98 0.40
N CYS A 99 -7.76 27.04 -0.52
CA CYS A 99 -7.13 25.74 -0.47
C CYS A 99 -5.59 25.84 -0.49
N SER A 100 -5.07 26.69 -1.37
CA SER A 100 -3.62 26.97 -1.45
C SER A 100 -3.08 27.53 -0.13
N ALA A 101 -3.79 28.47 0.48
CA ALA A 101 -3.40 29.04 1.76
C ALA A 101 -3.38 28.01 2.89
N ILE A 102 -4.38 27.13 2.95
CA ILE A 102 -4.44 26.04 3.94
C ILE A 102 -3.21 25.14 3.80
N LEU A 103 -2.93 24.66 2.60
CA LEU A 103 -1.80 23.76 2.35
C LEU A 103 -0.46 24.44 2.64
N ASN A 104 -0.26 25.70 2.22
CA ASN A 104 0.95 26.47 2.50
C ASN A 104 1.13 26.71 4.01
N TYR A 105 0.02 26.96 4.74
CA TYR A 105 0.03 27.06 6.19
C TYR A 105 0.48 25.77 6.85
N CYS A 106 -0.05 24.64 6.44
CA CYS A 106 0.32 23.34 6.98
C CYS A 106 1.81 23.02 6.74
N GLU A 107 2.31 23.22 5.54
CA GLU A 107 3.74 23.03 5.22
C GLU A 107 4.64 23.96 6.02
N ARG A 108 4.30 25.24 6.09
CA ARG A 108 5.11 26.21 6.81
C ARG A 108 5.22 25.92 8.31
N ASN A 109 4.13 25.46 8.92
CA ASN A 109 4.07 25.16 10.34
C ASN A 109 4.41 23.72 10.69
N ASN A 110 4.74 22.90 9.69
CA ASN A 110 5.01 21.47 9.84
C ASN A 110 3.88 20.76 10.63
N THR A 111 2.64 21.04 10.24
CA THR A 111 1.44 20.46 10.85
C THR A 111 0.64 19.68 9.80
N SER A 112 -0.04 18.62 10.22
CA SER A 112 -0.93 17.86 9.34
C SER A 112 -2.18 18.69 9.01
N ILE A 113 -2.88 18.32 7.93
CA ILE A 113 -4.16 18.92 7.57
C ILE A 113 -5.18 18.63 8.67
N TRP A 114 -5.16 17.43 9.24
CA TRP A 114 -6.02 17.03 10.33
C TRP A 114 -5.82 17.92 11.58
N ASP A 115 -4.57 18.09 12.04
CA ASP A 115 -4.25 18.92 13.20
C ASP A 115 -4.63 20.39 12.95
N ALA A 116 -4.34 20.91 11.76
CA ALA A 116 -4.70 22.28 11.40
C ALA A 116 -6.22 22.47 11.38
N ALA A 117 -6.98 21.53 10.85
CA ALA A 117 -8.44 21.59 10.75
C ALA A 117 -9.14 21.53 12.12
N HIS A 118 -8.54 20.83 13.11
CA HIS A 118 -9.12 20.68 14.45
C HIS A 118 -8.53 21.66 15.49
N ASN A 119 -7.62 22.54 15.09
CA ASN A 119 -7.03 23.54 15.97
C ASN A 119 -7.65 24.92 15.72
N ILE A 120 -8.43 25.41 16.67
CA ILE A 120 -9.10 26.73 16.60
C ILE A 120 -8.12 27.92 16.46
N ASN A 121 -6.85 27.74 16.84
CA ASN A 121 -5.84 28.76 16.62
C ASN A 121 -5.32 28.78 15.18
N SER A 122 -5.61 27.75 14.40
CA SER A 122 -5.27 27.67 12.98
C SER A 122 -6.42 28.15 12.11
N PHE A 123 -7.62 27.57 12.31
CA PHE A 123 -8.83 27.87 11.55
C PHE A 123 -10.05 27.93 12.46
N GLU A 124 -10.89 28.95 12.23
CA GLU A 124 -12.12 29.17 13.01
C GLU A 124 -13.10 27.97 13.02
N PRO A 125 -13.29 27.23 11.91
CA PRO A 125 -14.23 26.11 11.84
C PRO A 125 -13.85 24.86 12.64
N ALA A 126 -12.71 24.81 13.28
CA ALA A 126 -12.24 23.62 13.99
C ALA A 126 -13.32 22.86 14.81
N PRO A 127 -14.25 23.50 15.54
CA PRO A 127 -15.30 22.80 16.27
C PRO A 127 -16.37 22.15 15.39
N TYR A 128 -16.46 22.50 14.11
CA TYR A 128 -17.55 22.13 13.20
C TYR A 128 -17.08 21.39 11.95
N VAL A 129 -15.78 21.21 11.78
CA VAL A 129 -15.19 20.65 10.55
C VAL A 129 -15.70 19.24 10.26
N ASP A 130 -15.93 18.44 11.29
CA ASP A 130 -16.42 17.06 11.13
C ASP A 130 -17.85 16.98 10.60
N ASP A 131 -18.68 18.00 10.88
CA ASP A 131 -20.06 18.11 10.41
C ASP A 131 -20.16 18.69 9.00
N ALA A 132 -19.07 19.16 8.42
CA ALA A 132 -19.03 19.77 7.09
C ALA A 132 -19.45 18.76 6.01
N LYS A 133 -20.13 19.28 4.98
CA LYS A 133 -20.64 18.48 3.85
C LYS A 133 -20.08 19.05 2.54
N PRO A 134 -18.83 18.73 2.20
CA PRO A 134 -18.23 19.20 0.97
C PRO A 134 -19.01 18.69 -0.24
N THR A 135 -18.97 19.44 -1.32
CA THR A 135 -19.59 19.11 -2.60
C THR A 135 -18.50 18.76 -3.61
N ALA A 136 -18.87 18.32 -4.81
CA ALA A 136 -17.93 18.04 -5.88
C ALA A 136 -16.96 19.21 -6.15
N MET A 137 -17.40 20.45 -5.97
CA MET A 137 -16.55 21.62 -6.18
C MET A 137 -15.31 21.65 -5.29
N GLN A 138 -15.41 21.29 -4.01
CA GLN A 138 -14.26 21.27 -3.11
C GLN A 138 -13.23 20.24 -3.56
N TYR A 139 -13.67 19.06 -3.94
CA TYR A 139 -12.78 17.99 -4.45
C TYR A 139 -12.13 18.37 -5.79
N GLU A 140 -12.86 19.02 -6.69
CA GLU A 140 -12.31 19.52 -7.96
C GLU A 140 -11.23 20.60 -7.73
N VAL A 141 -11.46 21.51 -6.79
CA VAL A 141 -10.50 22.55 -6.38
C VAL A 141 -9.25 21.90 -5.79
N ILE A 142 -9.41 20.94 -4.87
CA ILE A 142 -8.30 20.22 -4.26
C ILE A 142 -7.49 19.50 -5.32
N TYR A 143 -8.15 18.75 -6.20
CA TYR A 143 -7.49 18.08 -7.31
C TYR A 143 -6.67 19.06 -8.16
N TYR A 144 -7.25 20.20 -8.53
CA TYR A 144 -6.55 21.22 -9.31
C TYR A 144 -5.31 21.77 -8.58
N VAL A 145 -5.45 22.10 -7.30
CA VAL A 145 -4.38 22.67 -6.47
C VAL A 145 -3.23 21.67 -6.27
N LEU A 146 -3.54 20.39 -6.03
CA LEU A 146 -2.55 19.34 -5.87
C LEU A 146 -1.83 18.99 -7.18
N ASN A 147 -2.46 19.23 -8.33
CA ASN A 147 -1.90 18.96 -9.66
C ASN A 147 -1.27 20.21 -10.33
N GLY A 148 -0.78 21.15 -9.56
CA GLY A 148 0.02 22.28 -10.05
C GLY A 148 -0.71 23.62 -10.11
N GLY A 149 -1.99 23.68 -9.75
CA GLY A 149 -2.76 24.92 -9.68
C GLY A 149 -2.58 25.71 -8.37
N ARG A 150 -1.66 25.31 -7.52
CA ARG A 150 -1.41 25.91 -6.21
C ARG A 150 -0.81 27.29 -6.32
N ILE A 151 -1.38 28.23 -5.60
CA ILE A 151 -0.85 29.60 -5.48
C ILE A 151 0.25 29.59 -4.41
N PRO A 152 1.50 29.93 -4.77
CA PRO A 152 2.63 29.85 -3.83
C PRO A 152 2.56 30.94 -2.75
N ASP A 153 3.19 30.66 -1.63
CA ASP A 153 3.52 31.59 -0.53
C ASP A 153 2.33 32.18 0.25
N ILE A 154 1.11 32.17 -0.25
CA ILE A 154 -0.06 32.65 0.54
C ILE A 154 -0.31 31.67 1.69
N CYS A 155 -0.38 32.21 2.92
CA CYS A 155 -0.58 31.40 4.12
C CYS A 155 -1.72 31.89 5.00
N TRP A 156 -2.17 33.12 4.81
CA TRP A 156 -3.20 33.72 5.65
C TRP A 156 -4.29 34.33 4.80
N PHE A 157 -5.51 34.19 5.26
CA PHE A 157 -6.68 34.83 4.67
C PHE A 157 -7.68 35.24 5.76
N ARG A 158 -8.48 36.24 5.48
CA ARG A 158 -9.59 36.67 6.30
C ARG A 158 -10.58 37.47 5.47
N THR A 159 -11.77 37.64 5.99
CA THR A 159 -12.77 38.52 5.41
C THR A 159 -12.56 39.97 5.85
N GLY A 160 -13.05 40.91 5.07
CA GLY A 160 -13.16 42.33 5.42
C GLY A 160 -11.91 43.17 5.14
N HIS A 161 -10.73 42.74 5.50
CA HIS A 161 -9.48 43.48 5.29
C HIS A 161 -8.25 42.55 5.42
N TYR A 162 -7.08 43.02 4.98
CA TYR A 162 -5.83 42.30 5.19
C TYR A 162 -5.48 42.21 6.69
N HIS A 163 -4.72 41.17 7.03
CA HIS A 163 -4.07 41.12 8.34
C HIS A 163 -3.15 42.33 8.53
N ASN A 164 -2.94 42.74 9.77
CA ASN A 164 -1.98 43.76 10.14
C ASN A 164 -0.53 43.24 10.19
N PHE A 165 -0.33 41.97 9.83
CA PHE A 165 0.95 41.31 9.69
C PHE A 165 0.99 40.58 8.34
N GLY A 166 2.22 40.30 7.89
CA GLY A 166 2.43 39.70 6.56
C GLY A 166 2.30 40.72 5.42
N THR A 167 2.54 40.25 4.22
CA THR A 167 2.52 41.06 2.99
C THR A 167 1.21 40.77 2.23
N PRO A 168 0.37 41.78 1.95
CA PRO A 168 -0.83 41.64 1.11
C PRO A 168 -0.48 41.06 -0.27
N VAL A 169 -1.27 40.10 -0.75
CA VAL A 169 -1.07 39.47 -2.06
C VAL A 169 -2.25 39.69 -2.99
N ALA A 170 -3.47 39.34 -2.54
CA ALA A 170 -4.65 39.43 -3.39
C ALA A 170 -5.93 39.62 -2.54
N LYS A 171 -6.96 40.21 -3.17
CA LYS A 171 -8.34 40.13 -2.72
C LYS A 171 -9.10 39.30 -3.75
N VAL A 172 -9.70 38.20 -3.32
CA VAL A 172 -10.52 37.31 -4.18
C VAL A 172 -11.85 37.07 -3.46
N GLY A 173 -12.94 37.45 -4.06
CA GLY A 173 -14.23 37.45 -3.40
C GLY A 173 -14.22 38.30 -2.12
N ASP A 174 -14.63 37.71 -1.01
CA ASP A 174 -14.65 38.36 0.31
C ASP A 174 -13.35 38.21 1.09
N HIS A 175 -12.42 37.36 0.61
CA HIS A 175 -11.17 37.06 1.28
C HIS A 175 -9.99 37.94 0.83
N TYR A 176 -9.20 38.32 1.81
CA TYR A 176 -7.95 39.09 1.67
C TYR A 176 -6.77 38.14 2.03
N PHE A 177 -5.97 37.84 1.04
CA PHE A 177 -4.86 36.89 1.15
C PHE A 177 -3.52 37.58 1.37
N SER A 178 -2.75 37.05 2.31
CA SER A 178 -1.40 37.55 2.65
C SER A 178 -0.38 36.43 2.69
N LYS A 179 0.88 36.79 2.46
CA LYS A 179 2.04 35.93 2.63
C LYS A 179 2.92 36.39 3.79
N PRO A 180 3.80 35.52 4.33
CA PRO A 180 4.77 35.86 5.37
C PRO A 180 5.68 36.99 5.01
#